data_4acf26bffa2e48b661af779b3288ed5b
#
_entry.id   4acf26bffa2e48b661af779b3288ed5b
#
_cell.length_a   1.000
_cell.length_b   1.000
_cell.length_c   1.000
_cell.angle_alpha   90.00
_cell.angle_beta   90.00
_cell.angle_gamma   90.00
#
_symmetry.space_group_name_H-M   'P 1'
#
loop_
_entity.id
_entity.type
_entity.pdbx_description
1 polymer ?
#
loop_
_entity_poly.entity_id
_entity_poly.type
_entity_poly.pdbx_seq_one_letter_code
_entity_poly.pdbx_strand_id
1 'polypeptide(L)'
;MSTLRTSLSEYLGVRRALGVKLREPGRMLQRFVDFAEHAGATYITTELALQWATQPEGVQAAEWANRLGVVRRFAQYCSATDPRTVIPPPDLLPYRQARSSPYIYRDEEVTRLIHAAQHLPSTIGLRPLTYSTLFGLYAVTGMRTNEPLQLDRDAVDLASGVLTIHGAKFGKSRYVPVHPSTQRALQRYATRRDRLCPNPQSPGFFLSERGSRLTEWSVRYTFVNLSRQIGLRQPGDSRGPRLLDFRHRLAINTLIGWYRRGIDVEKHLPELSTYLGHTHISDTYWYLTATPQLLRQALRRVEGARGSQRP
;
A
#
# COMPACT_ATOMS: atom_id res chain seq x y z
N MET A 1 33.27 -19.49 -15.86
CA MET A 1 31.94 -19.65 -15.23
C MET A 1 31.63 -18.37 -14.47
N SER A 2 30.47 -17.79 -14.69
CA SER A 2 30.00 -16.60 -13.94
C SER A 2 29.74 -16.98 -12.47
N THR A 3 30.14 -16.14 -11.52
CA THR A 3 29.79 -16.35 -10.12
C THR A 3 28.32 -16.01 -9.88
N LEU A 4 27.67 -16.55 -8.84
CA LEU A 4 26.29 -16.19 -8.49
C LEU A 4 26.11 -14.68 -8.33
N ARG A 5 27.15 -13.98 -7.86
CA ARG A 5 27.17 -12.52 -7.68
C ARG A 5 27.14 -11.79 -9.05
N THR A 6 27.92 -12.25 -10.00
CA THR A 6 27.89 -11.70 -11.38
C THR A 6 26.53 -11.92 -12.03
N SER A 7 26.01 -13.16 -11.95
CA SER A 7 24.68 -13.49 -12.45
C SER A 7 23.58 -12.66 -11.79
N LEU A 8 23.69 -12.35 -10.50
CA LEU A 8 22.74 -11.47 -9.79
C LEU A 8 22.80 -10.04 -10.33
N SER A 9 24.00 -9.51 -10.55
CA SER A 9 24.17 -8.15 -11.09
C SER A 9 23.54 -8.03 -12.48
N GLU A 10 23.78 -9.01 -13.35
CA GLU A 10 23.21 -9.09 -14.70
C GLU A 10 21.68 -9.22 -14.65
N TYR A 11 21.16 -10.15 -13.83
CA TYR A 11 19.72 -10.33 -13.64
C TYR A 11 19.02 -9.04 -13.21
N LEU A 12 19.57 -8.36 -12.20
CA LEU A 12 19.01 -7.10 -11.72
C LEU A 12 19.11 -5.99 -12.76
N GLY A 13 20.21 -5.94 -13.53
CA GLY A 13 20.41 -5.02 -14.63
C GLY A 13 19.33 -5.18 -15.72
N VAL A 14 19.17 -6.40 -16.23
CA VAL A 14 18.15 -6.72 -17.25
C VAL A 14 16.74 -6.40 -16.76
N ARG A 15 16.39 -6.84 -15.55
CA ARG A 15 15.05 -6.61 -14.98
C ARG A 15 14.74 -5.13 -14.76
N ARG A 16 15.74 -4.34 -14.37
CA ARG A 16 15.59 -2.88 -14.18
C ARG A 16 15.50 -2.14 -15.50
N ALA A 17 16.26 -2.55 -16.52
CA ALA A 17 16.14 -2.02 -17.88
C ALA A 17 14.74 -2.24 -18.46
N LEU A 18 14.08 -3.36 -18.09
CA LEU A 18 12.67 -3.64 -18.42
C LEU A 18 11.66 -2.90 -17.53
N GLY A 19 12.09 -1.93 -16.72
CA GLY A 19 11.21 -1.12 -15.87
C GLY A 19 10.81 -1.75 -14.53
N VAL A 20 11.33 -2.93 -14.18
CA VAL A 20 10.99 -3.61 -12.91
C VAL A 20 11.93 -3.14 -11.81
N LYS A 21 11.44 -2.39 -10.83
CA LYS A 21 12.28 -1.76 -9.79
C LYS A 21 13.05 -2.73 -8.89
N LEU A 22 12.52 -3.90 -8.59
CA LEU A 22 13.10 -4.97 -7.75
C LEU A 22 13.85 -4.49 -6.48
N ARG A 23 13.31 -3.51 -5.75
CA ARG A 23 13.99 -2.97 -4.55
C ARG A 23 14.14 -4.03 -3.45
N GLU A 24 13.01 -4.54 -2.93
CA GLU A 24 13.06 -5.58 -1.88
C GLU A 24 13.49 -6.95 -2.40
N PRO A 25 13.00 -7.45 -3.56
CA PRO A 25 13.52 -8.70 -4.11
C PRO A 25 15.03 -8.64 -4.39
N GLY A 26 15.56 -7.50 -4.84
CA GLY A 26 17.00 -7.34 -5.06
C GLY A 26 17.81 -7.44 -3.76
N ARG A 27 17.33 -6.83 -2.66
CA ARG A 27 17.97 -6.97 -1.34
C ARG A 27 17.90 -8.40 -0.81
N MET A 28 16.78 -9.08 -1.02
CA MET A 28 16.61 -10.49 -0.66
C MET A 28 17.60 -11.37 -1.42
N LEU A 29 17.72 -11.16 -2.74
CA LEU A 29 18.68 -11.91 -3.56
C LEU A 29 20.14 -11.63 -3.19
N GLN A 30 20.48 -10.40 -2.84
CA GLN A 30 21.81 -10.08 -2.33
C GLN A 30 22.14 -10.91 -1.09
N ARG A 31 21.22 -10.95 -0.11
CA ARG A 31 21.38 -11.76 1.10
C ARG A 31 21.44 -13.27 0.80
N PHE A 32 20.69 -13.72 -0.20
CA PHE A 32 20.74 -15.12 -0.64
C PHE A 32 22.09 -15.46 -1.26
N VAL A 33 22.63 -14.60 -2.12
CA VAL A 33 23.94 -14.80 -2.74
C VAL A 33 25.05 -14.76 -1.69
N ASP A 34 25.00 -13.82 -0.74
CA ASP A 34 25.92 -13.76 0.39
C ASP A 34 25.89 -15.08 1.20
N PHE A 35 24.69 -15.61 1.47
CA PHE A 35 24.54 -16.90 2.14
C PHE A 35 25.10 -18.07 1.33
N ALA A 36 24.80 -18.13 0.02
CA ALA A 36 25.30 -19.18 -0.87
C ALA A 36 26.82 -19.19 -0.98
N GLU A 37 27.45 -18.02 -1.09
CA GLU A 37 28.91 -17.87 -1.13
C GLU A 37 29.56 -18.31 0.18
N HIS A 38 28.99 -17.99 1.35
CA HIS A 38 29.46 -18.47 2.65
C HIS A 38 29.33 -19.99 2.81
N ALA A 39 28.33 -20.59 2.16
CA ALA A 39 28.18 -22.05 2.09
C ALA A 39 29.06 -22.71 1.02
N GLY A 40 29.95 -21.95 0.34
CA GLY A 40 30.79 -22.45 -0.75
C GLY A 40 30.05 -22.88 -2.01
N ALA A 41 28.77 -22.49 -2.17
CA ALA A 41 27.94 -22.87 -3.29
C ALA A 41 28.21 -21.97 -4.51
N THR A 42 28.43 -22.58 -5.68
CA THR A 42 28.65 -21.88 -6.95
C THR A 42 27.41 -21.89 -7.87
N TYR A 43 26.41 -22.68 -7.54
CA TYR A 43 25.11 -22.78 -8.24
C TYR A 43 23.98 -22.99 -7.25
N ILE A 44 22.76 -22.85 -7.69
CA ILE A 44 21.57 -22.90 -6.84
C ILE A 44 21.02 -24.33 -6.84
N THR A 45 20.79 -24.91 -5.64
CA THR A 45 20.02 -26.14 -5.47
C THR A 45 18.73 -25.85 -4.72
N THR A 46 17.75 -26.78 -4.79
CA THR A 46 16.49 -26.65 -4.04
C THR A 46 16.75 -26.62 -2.54
N GLU A 47 17.67 -27.46 -2.04
CA GLU A 47 18.03 -27.56 -0.63
C GLU A 47 18.64 -26.24 -0.12
N LEU A 48 19.60 -25.66 -0.87
CA LEU A 48 20.23 -24.39 -0.55
C LEU A 48 19.19 -23.26 -0.47
N ALA A 49 18.27 -23.22 -1.47
CA ALA A 49 17.21 -22.22 -1.53
C ALA A 49 16.22 -22.35 -0.38
N LEU A 50 15.82 -23.58 -0.01
CA LEU A 50 14.95 -23.87 1.14
C LEU A 50 15.62 -23.49 2.45
N GLN A 51 16.89 -23.92 2.67
CA GLN A 51 17.63 -23.60 3.86
C GLN A 51 17.70 -22.10 4.12
N TRP A 52 18.01 -21.31 3.08
CA TRP A 52 18.01 -19.84 3.20
C TRP A 52 16.61 -19.25 3.40
N ALA A 53 15.60 -19.77 2.69
CA ALA A 53 14.26 -19.23 2.75
C ALA A 53 13.64 -19.39 4.15
N THR A 54 13.93 -20.49 4.84
CA THR A 54 13.37 -20.83 6.16
C THR A 54 14.19 -20.34 7.35
N GLN A 55 15.37 -19.72 7.15
CA GLN A 55 16.20 -19.18 8.22
C GLN A 55 15.49 -18.24 9.21
N PRO A 56 14.61 -17.29 8.77
CA PRO A 56 14.00 -16.39 9.74
C PRO A 56 13.04 -17.14 10.67
N GLU A 57 13.28 -17.04 11.97
CA GLU A 57 12.39 -17.55 13.00
C GLU A 57 11.26 -16.55 13.30
N GLY A 58 10.13 -17.04 13.80
CA GLY A 58 9.02 -16.20 14.24
C GLY A 58 8.25 -15.48 13.12
N VAL A 59 8.56 -15.77 11.84
CA VAL A 59 7.82 -15.23 10.70
C VAL A 59 6.71 -16.19 10.24
N GLN A 60 5.74 -15.66 9.49
CA GLN A 60 4.69 -16.50 8.91
C GLN A 60 5.24 -17.37 7.77
N ALA A 61 4.73 -18.58 7.61
CA ALA A 61 5.14 -19.50 6.54
C ALA A 61 5.05 -18.88 5.13
N ALA A 62 4.08 -17.98 4.90
CA ALA A 62 3.98 -17.22 3.66
C ALA A 62 5.20 -16.33 3.36
N GLU A 63 5.93 -15.87 4.39
CA GLU A 63 7.17 -15.12 4.18
C GLU A 63 8.29 -16.05 3.67
N TRP A 64 8.39 -17.25 4.20
CA TRP A 64 9.32 -18.26 3.67
C TRP A 64 9.01 -18.60 2.22
N ALA A 65 7.72 -18.80 1.89
CA ALA A 65 7.28 -19.05 0.52
C ALA A 65 7.59 -17.86 -0.41
N ASN A 66 7.42 -16.63 0.06
CA ASN A 66 7.81 -15.41 -0.68
C ASN A 66 9.31 -15.36 -0.94
N ARG A 67 10.14 -15.64 0.07
CA ARG A 67 11.60 -15.70 -0.05
C ARG A 67 12.01 -16.76 -1.07
N LEU A 68 11.49 -17.99 -0.97
CA LEU A 68 11.75 -19.06 -1.92
C LEU A 68 11.31 -18.68 -3.34
N GLY A 69 10.15 -18.03 -3.48
CA GLY A 69 9.66 -17.54 -4.77
C GLY A 69 10.55 -16.46 -5.41
N VAL A 70 11.24 -15.65 -4.60
CA VAL A 70 12.25 -14.70 -5.11
C VAL A 70 13.47 -15.45 -5.64
N VAL A 71 13.99 -16.43 -4.90
CA VAL A 71 15.13 -17.25 -5.33
C VAL A 71 14.78 -18.09 -6.56
N ARG A 72 13.58 -18.67 -6.64
CA ARG A 72 13.13 -19.44 -7.80
C ARG A 72 13.21 -18.64 -9.10
N ARG A 73 12.74 -17.38 -9.11
CA ARG A 73 12.82 -16.52 -10.30
C ARG A 73 14.26 -16.20 -10.71
N PHE A 74 15.17 -16.11 -9.76
CA PHE A 74 16.58 -15.94 -10.01
C PHE A 74 17.22 -17.24 -10.50
N ALA A 75 16.90 -18.39 -9.88
CA ALA A 75 17.35 -19.71 -10.33
C ALA A 75 16.91 -20.00 -11.79
N GLN A 76 15.67 -19.59 -12.14
CA GLN A 76 15.20 -19.70 -13.53
C GLN A 76 16.05 -18.88 -14.52
N TYR A 77 16.56 -17.73 -14.11
CA TYR A 77 17.51 -16.95 -14.92
C TYR A 77 18.86 -17.65 -15.01
N CYS A 78 19.40 -18.09 -13.88
CA CYS A 78 20.72 -18.73 -13.82
C CYS A 78 20.76 -20.06 -14.56
N SER A 79 19.69 -20.85 -14.57
CA SER A 79 19.61 -22.15 -15.25
C SER A 79 19.78 -22.06 -16.75
N ALA A 80 19.56 -20.88 -17.35
CA ALA A 80 19.83 -20.66 -18.77
C ALA A 80 21.34 -20.68 -19.14
N THR A 81 22.21 -20.39 -18.17
CA THR A 81 23.67 -20.31 -18.38
C THR A 81 24.45 -21.36 -17.58
N ASP A 82 23.88 -21.87 -16.49
CA ASP A 82 24.50 -22.93 -15.67
C ASP A 82 23.50 -24.08 -15.46
N PRO A 83 23.65 -25.19 -16.20
CA PRO A 83 22.73 -26.35 -16.13
C PRO A 83 22.76 -27.09 -14.77
N ARG A 84 23.74 -26.81 -13.89
CA ARG A 84 23.77 -27.35 -12.53
C ARG A 84 22.77 -26.68 -11.61
N THR A 85 22.31 -25.48 -11.98
CA THR A 85 21.29 -24.76 -11.21
C THR A 85 19.93 -25.44 -11.31
N VAL A 86 19.40 -25.82 -10.16
CA VAL A 86 18.07 -26.44 -10.04
C VAL A 86 17.04 -25.35 -9.70
N ILE A 87 15.95 -25.30 -10.46
CA ILE A 87 14.84 -24.38 -10.17
C ILE A 87 13.98 -25.00 -9.08
N PRO A 88 13.87 -24.40 -7.87
CA PRO A 88 13.02 -24.95 -6.82
C PRO A 88 11.56 -25.10 -7.29
N PRO A 89 10.91 -26.25 -7.11
CA PRO A 89 9.51 -26.44 -7.51
C PRO A 89 8.55 -25.43 -6.88
N PRO A 90 7.42 -25.10 -7.53
CA PRO A 90 6.35 -24.33 -6.88
C PRO A 90 5.77 -25.12 -5.69
N ASP A 91 5.13 -24.41 -4.78
CA ASP A 91 4.30 -24.96 -3.69
C ASP A 91 5.03 -25.85 -2.65
N LEU A 92 6.38 -25.79 -2.60
CA LEU A 92 7.15 -26.45 -1.53
C LEU A 92 6.87 -25.88 -0.13
N LEU A 93 6.44 -24.65 -0.04
CA LEU A 93 6.14 -23.95 1.21
C LEU A 93 4.73 -23.36 1.18
N PRO A 94 4.00 -23.37 2.31
CA PRO A 94 2.64 -22.85 2.37
C PRO A 94 2.59 -21.35 2.01
N TYR A 95 1.97 -21.03 0.89
CA TYR A 95 1.88 -19.67 0.37
C TYR A 95 0.61 -18.92 0.81
N ARG A 96 -0.44 -19.66 1.16
CA ARG A 96 -1.75 -19.07 1.45
C ARG A 96 -1.71 -18.29 2.76
N GLN A 97 -1.62 -16.99 2.65
CA GLN A 97 -1.91 -16.08 3.75
C GLN A 97 -3.42 -15.85 3.79
N ALA A 98 -4.08 -16.25 4.87
CA ALA A 98 -5.45 -15.80 5.12
C ALA A 98 -5.44 -14.26 5.14
N ARG A 99 -6.16 -13.61 4.23
CA ARG A 99 -6.33 -12.15 4.28
C ARG A 99 -7.04 -11.82 5.59
N SER A 100 -6.36 -11.12 6.48
CA SER A 100 -6.99 -10.61 7.70
C SER A 100 -8.11 -9.64 7.33
N SER A 101 -9.23 -9.71 8.04
CA SER A 101 -10.29 -8.72 7.90
C SER A 101 -9.73 -7.32 8.10
N PRO A 102 -10.08 -6.36 7.24
CA PRO A 102 -9.59 -5.00 7.35
C PRO A 102 -10.20 -4.31 8.57
N TYR A 103 -9.46 -3.43 9.19
CA TYR A 103 -10.02 -2.52 10.19
C TYR A 103 -10.85 -1.45 9.48
N ILE A 104 -12.10 -1.26 9.92
CA ILE A 104 -12.99 -0.23 9.36
C ILE A 104 -13.11 0.89 10.37
N TYR A 105 -12.42 1.99 10.12
CA TYR A 105 -12.49 3.19 10.96
C TYR A 105 -13.90 3.75 11.04
N ARG A 106 -14.34 4.08 12.26
CA ARG A 106 -15.52 4.89 12.49
C ARG A 106 -15.22 6.38 12.24
N ASP A 107 -16.24 7.18 12.00
CA ASP A 107 -16.06 8.60 11.70
C ASP A 107 -15.44 9.36 12.88
N GLU A 108 -15.80 8.98 14.12
CA GLU A 108 -15.25 9.55 15.35
C GLU A 108 -13.76 9.21 15.51
N GLU A 109 -13.33 8.02 15.09
CA GLU A 109 -11.93 7.61 15.15
C GLU A 109 -11.07 8.40 14.16
N VAL A 110 -11.60 8.61 12.95
CA VAL A 110 -10.95 9.47 11.93
C VAL A 110 -10.83 10.90 12.46
N THR A 111 -11.90 11.44 13.04
CA THR A 111 -11.92 12.80 13.59
C THR A 111 -10.93 12.94 14.73
N ARG A 112 -10.90 11.99 15.69
CA ARG A 112 -9.92 11.98 16.78
C ARG A 112 -8.48 11.90 16.28
N LEU A 113 -8.21 11.09 15.26
CA LEU A 113 -6.87 10.99 14.69
C LEU A 113 -6.41 12.31 14.05
N ILE A 114 -7.28 12.95 13.26
CA ILE A 114 -7.01 14.25 12.64
C ILE A 114 -6.79 15.30 13.70
N HIS A 115 -7.65 15.34 14.74
CA HIS A 115 -7.51 16.27 15.86
C HIS A 115 -6.20 16.06 16.62
N ALA A 116 -5.83 14.81 16.93
CA ALA A 116 -4.54 14.53 17.57
C ALA A 116 -3.35 14.96 16.69
N ALA A 117 -3.45 14.81 15.38
CA ALA A 117 -2.43 15.28 14.44
C ALA A 117 -2.28 16.82 14.43
N GLN A 118 -3.38 17.57 14.67
CA GLN A 118 -3.35 19.03 14.77
C GLN A 118 -2.57 19.54 15.99
N HIS A 119 -2.36 18.67 17.00
CA HIS A 119 -1.65 18.99 18.23
C HIS A 119 -0.24 18.39 18.30
N LEU A 120 0.30 17.92 17.16
CA LEU A 120 1.67 17.44 17.11
C LEU A 120 2.66 18.57 17.45
N PRO A 121 3.68 18.29 18.27
CA PRO A 121 4.72 19.26 18.56
C PRO A 121 5.45 19.69 17.27
N SER A 122 5.75 20.97 17.16
CA SER A 122 6.27 21.58 15.93
C SER A 122 7.01 22.88 16.26
N THR A 123 8.14 23.10 15.61
CA THR A 123 8.93 24.33 15.79
C THR A 123 8.33 25.50 15.03
N ILE A 124 7.84 25.26 13.82
CA ILE A 124 7.33 26.30 12.91
C ILE A 124 5.83 26.16 12.61
N GLY A 125 5.15 25.20 13.24
CA GLY A 125 3.71 24.93 13.02
C GLY A 125 3.40 24.13 11.73
N LEU A 126 4.39 23.69 10.98
CA LEU A 126 4.17 22.96 9.74
C LEU A 126 3.78 21.49 9.96
N ARG A 127 4.39 20.84 10.94
CA ARG A 127 4.16 19.40 11.22
C ARG A 127 2.69 19.07 11.51
N PRO A 128 2.00 19.73 12.47
CA PRO A 128 0.58 19.46 12.74
C PRO A 128 -0.30 19.73 11.50
N LEU A 129 -0.01 20.79 10.77
CA LEU A 129 -0.72 21.14 9.55
C LEU A 129 -0.55 20.07 8.46
N THR A 130 0.67 19.59 8.26
CA THR A 130 0.98 18.53 7.27
C THR A 130 0.29 17.21 7.60
N TYR A 131 0.45 16.73 8.85
CA TYR A 131 -0.08 15.41 9.21
C TYR A 131 -1.60 15.38 9.30
N SER A 132 -2.24 16.42 9.83
CA SER A 132 -3.71 16.50 9.88
C SER A 132 -4.33 16.54 8.48
N THR A 133 -3.74 17.31 7.55
CA THR A 133 -4.20 17.37 6.17
C THR A 133 -3.95 16.04 5.43
N LEU A 134 -2.79 15.42 5.65
CA LEU A 134 -2.44 14.15 5.03
C LEU A 134 -3.37 13.01 5.49
N PHE A 135 -3.66 12.91 6.80
CA PHE A 135 -4.58 11.88 7.30
C PHE A 135 -6.02 12.13 6.85
N GLY A 136 -6.45 13.40 6.78
CA GLY A 136 -7.72 13.76 6.16
C GLY A 136 -7.79 13.33 4.70
N LEU A 137 -6.72 13.54 3.93
CA LEU A 137 -6.66 13.13 2.54
C LEU A 137 -6.75 11.60 2.39
N TYR A 138 -6.03 10.81 3.21
CA TYR A 138 -6.18 9.35 3.21
C TYR A 138 -7.62 8.92 3.49
N ALA A 139 -8.27 9.56 4.46
CA ALA A 139 -9.61 9.19 4.88
C ALA A 139 -10.66 9.39 3.79
N VAL A 140 -10.52 10.43 2.97
CA VAL A 140 -11.52 10.81 1.95
C VAL A 140 -11.21 10.30 0.54
N THR A 141 -9.95 9.92 0.26
CA THR A 141 -9.54 9.46 -1.08
C THR A 141 -9.18 7.98 -1.14
N GLY A 142 -8.87 7.36 -0.02
CA GLY A 142 -8.40 5.98 0.03
C GLY A 142 -7.13 5.73 -0.79
N MET A 143 -6.28 6.73 -0.98
CA MET A 143 -5.00 6.59 -1.68
C MET A 143 -4.10 5.58 -0.98
N ARG A 144 -3.21 4.92 -1.73
CA ARG A 144 -2.15 4.06 -1.13
C ARG A 144 -1.19 4.92 -0.33
N THR A 145 -0.58 4.34 0.71
CA THR A 145 0.29 5.07 1.67
C THR A 145 1.33 5.96 0.98
N ASN A 146 1.95 5.49 -0.09
CA ASN A 146 3.01 6.24 -0.78
C ASN A 146 2.48 7.24 -1.82
N GLU A 147 1.22 7.15 -2.25
CA GLU A 147 0.70 8.00 -3.32
C GLU A 147 0.66 9.49 -2.92
N PRO A 148 0.08 9.89 -1.76
CA PRO A 148 0.15 11.29 -1.34
C PRO A 148 1.58 11.77 -1.05
N LEU A 149 2.46 10.87 -0.60
CA LEU A 149 3.86 11.21 -0.30
C LEU A 149 4.68 11.51 -1.56
N GLN A 150 4.25 10.97 -2.71
CA GLN A 150 4.90 11.20 -4.00
C GLN A 150 4.25 12.32 -4.82
N LEU A 151 3.16 12.93 -4.33
CA LEU A 151 2.59 14.09 -4.98
C LEU A 151 3.58 15.24 -4.99
N ASP A 152 3.85 15.78 -6.16
CA ASP A 152 4.50 17.06 -6.36
C ASP A 152 3.47 18.20 -6.33
N ARG A 153 3.94 19.42 -6.19
CA ARG A 153 3.07 20.58 -6.14
C ARG A 153 2.21 20.74 -7.39
N ASP A 154 2.80 20.54 -8.56
CA ASP A 154 2.17 20.63 -9.87
C ASP A 154 1.20 19.46 -10.14
N ALA A 155 1.37 18.33 -9.44
CA ALA A 155 0.45 17.20 -9.50
C ALA A 155 -0.87 17.44 -8.73
N VAL A 156 -0.99 18.55 -8.02
CA VAL A 156 -2.18 18.96 -7.25
C VAL A 156 -2.84 20.17 -7.88
N ASP A 157 -3.78 19.93 -8.77
CA ASP A 157 -4.58 21.01 -9.35
C ASP A 157 -5.64 21.48 -8.35
N LEU A 158 -5.32 22.57 -7.69
CA LEU A 158 -6.18 23.20 -6.68
C LEU A 158 -7.33 24.01 -7.31
N ALA A 159 -7.31 24.28 -8.61
CA ALA A 159 -8.39 24.97 -9.30
C ALA A 159 -9.50 23.99 -9.71
N SER A 160 -9.15 22.87 -10.31
CA SER A 160 -10.11 21.84 -10.72
C SER A 160 -10.45 20.82 -9.62
N GLY A 161 -9.66 20.76 -8.53
CA GLY A 161 -9.81 19.76 -7.48
C GLY A 161 -9.41 18.35 -7.92
N VAL A 162 -8.35 18.23 -8.72
CA VAL A 162 -7.85 16.95 -9.24
C VAL A 162 -6.42 16.71 -8.80
N LEU A 163 -6.16 15.51 -8.31
CA LEU A 163 -4.81 15.03 -7.99
C LEU A 163 -4.33 14.09 -9.08
N THR A 164 -3.13 14.30 -9.60
CA THR A 164 -2.51 13.42 -10.59
C THR A 164 -1.52 12.48 -9.92
N ILE A 165 -1.84 11.17 -9.91
CA ILE A 165 -0.94 10.15 -9.37
C ILE A 165 -0.09 9.61 -10.50
N HIS A 166 1.20 9.94 -10.47
CA HIS A 166 2.18 9.45 -11.45
C HIS A 166 2.82 8.14 -10.99
N GLY A 167 3.11 7.24 -11.95
CA GLY A 167 3.96 6.06 -11.71
C GLY A 167 3.49 5.16 -10.58
N ALA A 168 2.18 5.02 -10.37
CA ALA A 168 1.60 4.07 -9.43
C ALA A 168 2.04 2.63 -9.73
N LYS A 169 1.56 1.64 -8.97
CA LYS A 169 1.89 0.23 -9.19
C LYS A 169 1.76 -0.13 -10.67
N PHE A 170 2.81 -0.70 -11.26
CA PHE A 170 2.96 -1.02 -12.70
C PHE A 170 3.08 0.19 -13.65
N GLY A 171 3.57 1.35 -13.16
CA GLY A 171 3.81 2.54 -13.98
C GLY A 171 2.56 3.29 -14.45
N LYS A 172 1.37 2.86 -14.04
CA LYS A 172 0.10 3.51 -14.42
C LYS A 172 -0.06 4.84 -13.71
N SER A 173 -0.58 5.84 -14.42
CA SER A 173 -1.01 7.11 -13.84
C SER A 173 -2.53 7.16 -13.77
N ARG A 174 -3.08 7.93 -12.82
CA ARG A 174 -4.52 8.17 -12.73
C ARG A 174 -4.83 9.51 -12.12
N TYR A 175 -6.00 10.02 -12.43
CA TYR A 175 -6.59 11.18 -11.78
C TYR A 175 -7.43 10.76 -10.57
N VAL A 176 -7.35 11.55 -9.50
CA VAL A 176 -8.15 11.39 -8.28
C VAL A 176 -8.88 12.71 -8.05
N PRO A 177 -10.12 12.85 -8.52
CA PRO A 177 -10.94 14.01 -8.23
C PRO A 177 -11.27 14.03 -6.73
N VAL A 178 -11.27 15.22 -6.13
CA VAL A 178 -11.60 15.42 -4.73
C VAL A 178 -12.82 16.33 -4.57
N HIS A 179 -13.59 16.08 -3.51
CA HIS A 179 -14.74 16.91 -3.19
C HIS A 179 -14.32 18.37 -2.91
N PRO A 180 -15.15 19.41 -3.21
CA PRO A 180 -14.81 20.81 -2.99
C PRO A 180 -14.36 21.15 -1.56
N SER A 181 -14.88 20.45 -0.52
CA SER A 181 -14.40 20.63 0.86
C SER A 181 -12.96 20.18 1.05
N THR A 182 -12.54 19.10 0.39
CA THR A 182 -11.17 18.58 0.39
C THR A 182 -10.25 19.52 -0.39
N GLN A 183 -10.69 19.97 -1.55
CA GLN A 183 -10.00 20.98 -2.35
C GLN A 183 -9.68 22.23 -1.51
N ARG A 184 -10.68 22.78 -0.80
CA ARG A 184 -10.49 23.92 0.12
C ARG A 184 -9.49 23.61 1.26
N ALA A 185 -9.52 22.38 1.79
CA ALA A 185 -8.57 21.98 2.82
C ALA A 185 -7.13 21.92 2.28
N LEU A 186 -6.94 21.36 1.09
CA LEU A 186 -5.64 21.32 0.40
C LEU A 186 -5.15 22.73 0.04
N GLN A 187 -6.04 23.63 -0.40
CA GLN A 187 -5.73 25.04 -0.67
C GLN A 187 -5.21 25.75 0.60
N ARG A 188 -5.93 25.61 1.73
CA ARG A 188 -5.50 26.16 3.02
C ARG A 188 -4.14 25.61 3.45
N TYR A 189 -3.94 24.31 3.27
CA TYR A 189 -2.64 23.69 3.54
C TYR A 189 -1.54 24.31 2.69
N ALA A 190 -1.73 24.37 1.37
CA ALA A 190 -0.74 24.89 0.44
C ALA A 190 -0.35 26.34 0.79
N THR A 191 -1.33 27.23 1.01
CA THR A 191 -1.10 28.63 1.37
C THR A 191 -0.33 28.78 2.68
N ARG A 192 -0.70 28.02 3.72
CA ARG A 192 0.00 28.09 5.02
C ARG A 192 1.38 27.46 4.95
N ARG A 193 1.53 26.32 4.25
CA ARG A 193 2.82 25.67 4.03
C ARG A 193 3.81 26.61 3.36
N ASP A 194 3.39 27.34 2.31
CA ASP A 194 4.26 28.24 1.55
C ASP A 194 4.73 29.42 2.39
N ARG A 195 3.90 29.88 3.35
CA ARG A 195 4.30 30.91 4.32
C ARG A 195 5.29 30.37 5.36
N LEU A 196 5.08 29.13 5.84
CA LEU A 196 5.90 28.51 6.89
C LEU A 196 7.21 27.94 6.35
N CYS A 197 7.26 27.57 5.07
CA CYS A 197 8.41 27.00 4.38
C CYS A 197 8.53 27.60 2.97
N PRO A 198 9.00 28.85 2.85
CA PRO A 198 9.05 29.57 1.56
C PRO A 198 10.09 28.97 0.60
N ASN A 199 11.15 28.34 1.11
CA ASN A 199 12.23 27.74 0.33
C ASN A 199 12.33 26.24 0.61
N PRO A 200 11.39 25.41 0.07
CA PRO A 200 11.41 23.98 0.33
C PRO A 200 12.56 23.28 -0.39
N GLN A 201 13.13 22.26 0.22
CA GLN A 201 14.18 21.41 -0.35
C GLN A 201 13.64 20.36 -1.33
N SER A 202 12.32 20.29 -1.52
CA SER A 202 11.66 19.28 -2.33
C SER A 202 10.44 19.87 -3.04
N PRO A 203 10.14 19.45 -4.29
CA PRO A 203 8.91 19.81 -5.00
C PRO A 203 7.66 19.16 -4.41
N GLY A 204 7.79 18.34 -3.37
CA GLY A 204 6.68 17.60 -2.75
C GLY A 204 5.55 18.50 -2.28
N PHE A 205 4.32 18.05 -2.47
CA PHE A 205 3.15 18.75 -1.95
C PHE A 205 3.14 18.72 -0.42
N PHE A 206 3.36 17.54 0.20
CA PHE A 206 3.46 17.39 1.65
C PHE A 206 4.93 17.44 2.11
N LEU A 207 5.23 18.40 2.99
CA LEU A 207 6.58 18.65 3.46
C LEU A 207 6.74 18.39 4.96
N SER A 208 7.96 17.98 5.33
CA SER A 208 8.43 17.98 6.72
C SER A 208 8.75 19.43 7.15
N GLU A 209 9.01 19.65 8.44
CA GLU A 209 9.47 20.95 8.95
C GLU A 209 10.81 21.42 8.34
N ARG A 210 11.60 20.49 7.79
CA ARG A 210 12.86 20.79 7.10
C ARG A 210 12.66 21.13 5.61
N GLY A 211 11.42 21.21 5.14
CA GLY A 211 11.12 21.44 3.73
C GLY A 211 11.39 20.22 2.82
N SER A 212 11.75 19.08 3.38
CA SER A 212 11.94 17.83 2.63
C SER A 212 10.65 17.05 2.49
N ARG A 213 10.59 16.13 1.51
CA ARG A 213 9.48 15.21 1.33
C ARG A 213 9.36 14.27 2.55
N LEU A 214 8.12 13.96 2.96
CA LEU A 214 7.86 12.96 4.00
C LEU A 214 8.29 11.57 3.54
N THR A 215 8.83 10.77 4.45
CA THR A 215 9.11 9.36 4.21
C THR A 215 7.95 8.48 4.69
N GLU A 216 7.76 7.32 4.06
CA GLU A 216 6.77 6.35 4.52
C GLU A 216 6.99 5.98 5.99
N TRP A 217 8.25 5.81 6.38
CA TRP A 217 8.63 5.50 7.76
C TRP A 217 8.15 6.57 8.74
N SER A 218 8.43 7.86 8.47
CA SER A 218 8.03 8.97 9.35
C SER A 218 6.50 9.07 9.50
N VAL A 219 5.77 8.84 8.40
CA VAL A 219 4.31 8.87 8.41
C VAL A 219 3.73 7.70 9.19
N ARG A 220 4.26 6.48 8.97
CA ARG A 220 3.84 5.29 9.74
C ARG A 220 4.16 5.44 11.23
N TYR A 221 5.34 5.91 11.57
CA TYR A 221 5.74 6.15 12.96
C TYR A 221 4.79 7.13 13.65
N THR A 222 4.56 8.30 13.04
CA THR A 222 3.63 9.30 13.58
C THR A 222 2.21 8.76 13.70
N PHE A 223 1.72 8.03 12.68
CA PHE A 223 0.41 7.40 12.71
C PHE A 223 0.26 6.40 13.87
N VAL A 224 1.25 5.54 14.08
CA VAL A 224 1.23 4.53 15.16
C VAL A 224 1.20 5.21 16.52
N ASN A 225 2.02 6.26 16.73
CA ASN A 225 2.04 7.00 17.99
C ASN A 225 0.72 7.70 18.27
N LEU A 226 0.14 8.37 17.29
CA LEU A 226 -1.18 8.99 17.43
C LEU A 226 -2.28 7.94 17.66
N SER A 227 -2.22 6.80 16.97
CA SER A 227 -3.17 5.70 17.16
C SER A 227 -3.13 5.16 18.59
N ARG A 228 -1.95 5.11 19.23
CA ARG A 228 -1.80 4.75 20.65
C ARG A 228 -2.37 5.84 21.54
N GLN A 229 -2.05 7.10 21.28
CA GLN A 229 -2.54 8.25 22.04
C GLN A 229 -4.06 8.33 22.10
N ILE A 230 -4.74 7.99 21.00
CA ILE A 230 -6.22 8.02 20.95
C ILE A 230 -6.87 6.67 21.27
N GLY A 231 -6.12 5.69 21.74
CA GLY A 231 -6.63 4.38 22.18
C GLY A 231 -7.04 3.42 21.05
N LEU A 232 -6.61 3.66 19.80
CA LEU A 232 -6.82 2.73 18.69
C LEU A 232 -5.83 1.56 18.73
N ARG A 233 -4.72 1.70 19.43
CA ARG A 233 -3.71 0.67 19.67
C ARG A 233 -3.28 0.70 21.12
N GLN A 234 -3.03 -0.48 21.69
CA GLN A 234 -2.40 -0.58 23.01
C GLN A 234 -0.88 -0.36 22.90
N PRO A 235 -0.20 0.01 23.98
CA PRO A 235 1.24 0.26 23.98
C PRO A 235 2.10 -0.88 23.43
N GLY A 236 1.74 -2.14 23.68
CA GLY A 236 2.47 -3.34 23.24
C GLY A 236 2.03 -3.91 21.90
N ASP A 237 1.00 -3.34 21.25
CA ASP A 237 0.44 -3.92 20.03
C ASP A 237 1.44 -3.87 18.88
N SER A 238 1.84 -5.05 18.39
CA SER A 238 2.60 -5.20 17.14
C SER A 238 1.70 -5.07 15.90
N ARG A 239 0.39 -5.32 16.05
CA ARG A 239 -0.64 -5.22 15.01
C ARG A 239 -1.73 -4.24 15.43
N GLY A 240 -2.56 -3.80 14.48
CA GLY A 240 -3.67 -2.89 14.73
C GLY A 240 -4.04 -2.11 13.48
N PRO A 241 -4.90 -1.09 13.58
CA PRO A 241 -5.31 -0.24 12.47
C PRO A 241 -4.11 0.32 11.69
N ARG A 242 -4.21 0.34 10.36
CA ARG A 242 -3.14 0.77 9.44
C ARG A 242 -3.61 1.92 8.56
N LEU A 243 -2.68 2.70 8.00
CA LEU A 243 -2.99 3.73 6.99
C LEU A 243 -3.76 3.16 5.79
N LEU A 244 -3.43 1.92 5.37
CA LEU A 244 -4.13 1.25 4.28
C LEU A 244 -5.61 1.00 4.59
N ASP A 245 -5.98 0.91 5.84
CA ASP A 245 -7.37 0.63 6.25
C ASP A 245 -8.31 1.82 6.00
N PHE A 246 -7.80 3.05 5.80
CA PHE A 246 -8.59 4.17 5.25
C PHE A 246 -9.15 3.86 3.86
N ARG A 247 -8.34 3.20 3.02
CA ARG A 247 -8.77 2.76 1.70
C ARG A 247 -9.85 1.69 1.77
N HIS A 248 -9.71 0.74 2.69
CA HIS A 248 -10.72 -0.27 2.94
C HIS A 248 -12.03 0.37 3.42
N ARG A 249 -11.95 1.34 4.36
CA ARG A 249 -13.09 2.11 4.81
C ARG A 249 -13.80 2.84 3.66
N LEU A 250 -13.06 3.56 2.81
CA LEU A 250 -13.65 4.25 1.67
C LEU A 250 -14.38 3.29 0.74
N ALA A 251 -13.74 2.20 0.32
CA ALA A 251 -14.33 1.23 -0.57
C ALA A 251 -15.61 0.62 0.01
N ILE A 252 -15.56 0.18 1.28
CA ILE A 252 -16.71 -0.43 1.95
C ILE A 252 -17.84 0.56 2.15
N ASN A 253 -17.55 1.80 2.59
CA ASN A 253 -18.59 2.83 2.77
C ASN A 253 -19.24 3.24 1.43
N THR A 254 -18.47 3.27 0.35
CA THR A 254 -19.00 3.52 -1.00
C THR A 254 -19.96 2.42 -1.40
N LEU A 255 -19.57 1.15 -1.24
CA LEU A 255 -20.43 0.00 -1.56
C LEU A 255 -21.71 -0.03 -0.71
N ILE A 256 -21.60 0.20 0.62
CA ILE A 256 -22.75 0.30 1.51
C ILE A 256 -23.68 1.44 1.07
N GLY A 257 -23.10 2.59 0.71
CA GLY A 257 -23.86 3.73 0.21
C GLY A 257 -24.60 3.43 -1.08
N TRP A 258 -24.01 2.68 -1.99
CA TRP A 258 -24.67 2.21 -3.22
C TRP A 258 -25.82 1.26 -2.93
N TYR A 259 -25.60 0.23 -2.09
CA TYR A 259 -26.66 -0.68 -1.68
C TYR A 259 -27.85 0.03 -1.04
N ARG A 260 -27.59 0.98 -0.13
CA ARG A 260 -28.64 1.76 0.56
C ARG A 260 -29.46 2.64 -0.39
N ARG A 261 -28.84 3.13 -1.46
CA ARG A 261 -29.52 3.98 -2.49
C ARG A 261 -30.12 3.16 -3.64
N GLY A 262 -30.07 1.84 -3.59
CA GLY A 262 -30.57 0.98 -4.66
C GLY A 262 -29.76 1.03 -5.95
N ILE A 263 -28.52 1.57 -5.91
CA ILE A 263 -27.64 1.66 -7.06
C ILE A 263 -27.13 0.26 -7.43
N ASP A 264 -27.03 -0.02 -8.73
CA ASP A 264 -26.47 -1.25 -9.25
C ASP A 264 -24.96 -1.30 -8.99
N VAL A 265 -24.56 -2.11 -7.98
CA VAL A 265 -23.17 -2.21 -7.53
C VAL A 265 -22.29 -2.81 -8.61
N GLU A 266 -22.75 -3.81 -9.37
CA GLU A 266 -21.93 -4.47 -10.39
C GLU A 266 -21.59 -3.50 -11.51
N LYS A 267 -22.56 -2.71 -11.94
CA LYS A 267 -22.37 -1.69 -12.98
C LYS A 267 -21.34 -0.63 -12.59
N HIS A 268 -21.30 -0.22 -11.32
CA HIS A 268 -20.42 0.85 -10.83
C HIS A 268 -19.11 0.36 -10.20
N LEU A 269 -18.94 -0.97 -10.02
CA LEU A 269 -17.71 -1.53 -9.46
C LEU A 269 -16.43 -1.21 -10.27
N PRO A 270 -16.47 -1.18 -11.64
CA PRO A 270 -15.33 -0.74 -12.44
C PRO A 270 -14.88 0.70 -12.17
N GLU A 271 -15.83 1.61 -11.90
CA GLU A 271 -15.53 3.01 -11.55
C GLU A 271 -14.77 3.09 -10.22
N LEU A 272 -15.25 2.37 -9.20
CA LEU A 272 -14.55 2.28 -7.91
C LEU A 272 -13.17 1.66 -8.07
N SER A 273 -13.04 0.61 -8.88
CA SER A 273 -11.78 -0.06 -9.20
C SER A 273 -10.79 0.93 -9.83
N THR A 274 -11.23 1.70 -10.79
CA THR A 274 -10.45 2.74 -11.49
C THR A 274 -10.03 3.86 -10.53
N TYR A 275 -10.97 4.39 -9.75
CA TYR A 275 -10.69 5.42 -8.74
C TYR A 275 -9.63 4.96 -7.74
N LEU A 276 -9.77 3.76 -7.22
CA LEU A 276 -8.79 3.15 -6.34
C LEU A 276 -7.47 2.80 -7.05
N GLY A 277 -7.44 2.68 -8.38
CA GLY A 277 -6.27 2.29 -9.16
C GLY A 277 -5.90 0.82 -8.95
N HIS A 278 -6.90 -0.08 -8.94
CA HIS A 278 -6.69 -1.51 -9.00
C HIS A 278 -6.30 -1.94 -10.42
N THR A 279 -5.35 -2.88 -10.52
CA THR A 279 -4.96 -3.43 -11.83
C THR A 279 -5.98 -4.45 -12.31
N HIS A 280 -6.57 -5.18 -11.37
CA HIS A 280 -7.60 -6.20 -11.64
C HIS A 280 -8.85 -5.86 -10.83
N ILE A 281 -9.99 -5.95 -11.47
CA ILE A 281 -11.29 -5.69 -10.83
C ILE A 281 -11.53 -6.67 -9.67
N SER A 282 -10.96 -7.88 -9.74
CA SER A 282 -11.01 -8.88 -8.66
C SER A 282 -10.49 -8.35 -7.31
N ASP A 283 -9.55 -7.39 -7.33
CA ASP A 283 -9.10 -6.74 -6.10
C ASP A 283 -10.19 -5.89 -5.44
N THR A 284 -11.18 -5.43 -6.22
CA THR A 284 -12.33 -4.68 -5.73
C THR A 284 -13.47 -5.61 -5.31
N TYR A 285 -13.68 -6.72 -6.02
CA TYR A 285 -14.66 -7.74 -5.63
C TYR A 285 -14.44 -8.29 -4.22
N TRP A 286 -13.19 -8.36 -3.77
CA TRP A 286 -12.89 -8.78 -2.40
C TRP A 286 -13.64 -7.96 -1.34
N TYR A 287 -13.88 -6.67 -1.58
CA TYR A 287 -14.61 -5.82 -0.62
C TYR A 287 -16.07 -6.27 -0.42
N LEU A 288 -16.70 -6.89 -1.41
CA LEU A 288 -18.09 -7.36 -1.29
C LEU A 288 -18.28 -8.42 -0.20
N THR A 289 -17.25 -9.20 0.09
CA THR A 289 -17.25 -10.22 1.14
C THR A 289 -16.49 -9.80 2.41
N ALA A 290 -15.92 -8.58 2.42
CA ALA A 290 -14.98 -8.17 3.46
C ALA A 290 -15.63 -7.90 4.83
N THR A 291 -16.95 -7.63 4.88
CA THR A 291 -17.63 -7.33 6.14
C THR A 291 -19.02 -7.96 6.24
N PRO A 292 -19.45 -8.38 7.45
CA PRO A 292 -20.82 -8.85 7.69
C PRO A 292 -21.90 -7.83 7.32
N GLN A 293 -21.57 -6.54 7.41
CA GLN A 293 -22.51 -5.46 7.08
C GLN A 293 -22.82 -5.42 5.56
N LEU A 294 -21.81 -5.60 4.70
CA LEU A 294 -22.01 -5.69 3.26
C LEU A 294 -22.80 -6.94 2.88
N LEU A 295 -22.48 -8.08 3.47
CA LEU A 295 -23.20 -9.34 3.24
C LEU A 295 -24.68 -9.19 3.62
N ARG A 296 -24.99 -8.53 4.74
CA ARG A 296 -26.40 -8.23 5.14
C ARG A 296 -27.10 -7.31 4.13
N GLN A 297 -26.44 -6.31 3.55
CA GLN A 297 -27.04 -5.46 2.53
C GLN A 297 -27.32 -6.24 1.23
N ALA A 298 -26.38 -7.09 0.82
CA ALA A 298 -26.59 -7.97 -0.34
C ALA A 298 -27.78 -8.93 -0.14
N LEU A 299 -27.88 -9.54 1.05
CA LEU A 299 -29.00 -10.44 1.40
C LEU A 299 -30.35 -9.71 1.32
N ARG A 300 -30.48 -8.53 1.93
CA ARG A 300 -31.71 -7.71 1.86
C ARG A 300 -32.16 -7.43 0.42
N ARG A 301 -31.20 -7.21 -0.48
CA ARG A 301 -31.50 -6.97 -1.89
C ARG A 301 -32.05 -8.22 -2.59
N VAL A 302 -31.47 -9.39 -2.29
CA VAL A 302 -31.97 -10.68 -2.81
C VAL A 302 -33.36 -10.99 -2.28
N GLU A 303 -33.63 -10.74 -1.01
CA GLU A 303 -34.93 -10.95 -0.38
C GLU A 303 -36.00 -9.99 -0.95
N GLY A 304 -35.64 -8.69 -1.10
CA GLY A 304 -36.52 -7.70 -1.71
C GLY A 304 -36.89 -8.00 -3.17
N ALA A 305 -35.93 -8.51 -3.96
CA ALA A 305 -36.18 -8.93 -5.33
C ALA A 305 -37.07 -10.17 -5.41
N ARG A 306 -37.01 -11.09 -4.44
CA ARG A 306 -37.90 -12.26 -4.36
C ARG A 306 -39.29 -11.88 -3.91
N GLY A 307 -39.45 -10.86 -3.05
CA GLY A 307 -40.74 -10.37 -2.59
C GLY A 307 -41.55 -9.66 -3.68
N SER A 308 -40.90 -9.00 -4.64
CA SER A 308 -41.53 -8.31 -5.77
C SER A 308 -41.89 -9.25 -6.94
N GLN A 309 -41.51 -10.53 -6.90
CA GLN A 309 -41.85 -11.54 -7.91
C GLN A 309 -42.97 -12.52 -7.44
N ARG A 310 -43.58 -12.28 -6.29
CA ARG A 310 -44.81 -13.02 -5.93
C ARG A 310 -46.01 -12.33 -6.54
N PRO A 311 -46.82 -13.06 -7.35
CA PRO A 311 -48.01 -12.53 -8.01
C PRO A 311 -49.10 -12.13 -7.00
#